data_64a7996c2fd069f22b2a36e0977ae9c5
#
_entry.id   64a7996c2fd069f22b2a36e0977ae9c5
#
_cell.length_a   1.000
_cell.length_b   1.000
_cell.length_c   1.000
_cell.angle_alpha   90.00
_cell.angle_beta   90.00
_cell.angle_gamma   90.00
#
_symmetry.space_group_name_H-M   'P 1'
#
loop_
_entity.id
_entity.type
_entity.pdbx_description
1 polymer ?
#
loop_
_entity_poly.entity_id
_entity_poly.type
_entity_poly.pdbx_seq_one_letter_code
_entity_poly.pdbx_strand_id
1 'polypeptide(L)'
;PWSKYLTGAQGTAPKNGFDPLAYWVERAHALGLELHAWVNPFRITKGGAAEFQALTADHPAKLHPDWVVEYEGDYYFNPGLPEVREYIVRGAEELARKYDIDGIHLDDYFYPGSGFADGAAYAKYGKGFSNIGDWRRDNVNQLVKTLGERIHAIDPGLSYGISPSGVWADKSSLPQGSNTTGGYESYYASYADSRKWVKEGWIDYICPQIYWYIGHKSMDYATVARWWADTVKGTGVSLYIGMADYLAGNSDPKSPWYGTTAIERQLALNDTLPQVAGEAHFRYRLMAENPELLALYAEAYGEESQEPAEPAYLNTREHDAYIQGNDGRFRPEDSLSRAEAVAMLARLTV
;
A
#
# COMPACT_ATOMS: atom_id res chain seq x y z
N PRO A 1 12.73 11.78 0.46
CA PRO A 1 12.56 11.75 1.91
C PRO A 1 13.82 11.21 2.60
N TRP A 2 14.75 12.09 2.95
CA TRP A 2 16.09 11.73 3.45
C TRP A 2 16.35 12.36 4.82
N SER A 3 15.32 12.45 5.63
CA SER A 3 15.40 12.94 6.99
C SER A 3 15.63 11.81 7.99
N LYS A 4 15.75 12.17 9.25
CA LYS A 4 15.83 11.19 10.34
C LYS A 4 14.56 10.37 10.53
N TYR A 5 13.42 10.80 10.00
CA TYR A 5 12.14 10.06 10.07
C TYR A 5 11.88 9.21 8.84
N LEU A 6 12.47 9.61 7.69
CA LEU A 6 12.32 8.92 6.42
C LEU A 6 13.72 8.51 5.97
N THR A 7 14.10 7.29 6.23
CA THR A 7 15.47 6.81 5.99
C THR A 7 15.76 6.51 4.52
N GLY A 8 14.76 6.63 3.64
CA GLY A 8 14.94 6.41 2.22
C GLY A 8 15.54 5.04 1.91
N ALA A 9 16.62 5.01 1.14
CA ALA A 9 17.35 3.79 0.84
C ALA A 9 18.16 3.31 2.06
N GLN A 10 17.45 2.87 3.12
CA GLN A 10 18.05 2.34 4.36
C GLN A 10 19.10 3.28 4.99
N GLY A 11 18.75 4.57 5.04
CA GLY A 11 19.60 5.61 5.61
C GLY A 11 20.66 6.16 4.65
N THR A 12 20.67 5.73 3.40
CA THR A 12 21.61 6.23 2.38
C THR A 12 20.90 7.14 1.40
N ALA A 13 21.25 8.41 1.39
CA ALA A 13 20.70 9.36 0.41
C ALA A 13 21.16 9.03 -1.02
N PRO A 14 20.33 9.31 -2.06
CA PRO A 14 20.77 9.24 -3.43
C PRO A 14 21.95 10.17 -3.70
N LYS A 15 22.79 9.79 -4.64
CA LYS A 15 23.88 10.64 -5.10
C LYS A 15 23.33 11.90 -5.77
N ASN A 16 24.14 12.98 -5.70
CA ASN A 16 23.85 14.26 -6.39
C ASN A 16 22.57 14.99 -5.93
N GLY A 17 22.10 14.71 -4.71
CA GLY A 17 20.94 15.41 -4.17
C GLY A 17 19.60 15.10 -4.88
N PHE A 18 19.56 14.05 -5.69
CA PHE A 18 18.31 13.62 -6.34
C PHE A 18 17.24 13.24 -5.32
N ASP A 19 16.08 13.84 -5.42
CA ASP A 19 14.91 13.50 -4.62
C ASP A 19 13.87 12.76 -5.49
N PRO A 20 13.78 11.44 -5.37
CA PRO A 20 12.88 10.65 -6.20
C PRO A 20 11.40 10.97 -5.95
N LEU A 21 11.01 11.32 -4.71
CA LEU A 21 9.61 11.65 -4.43
C LEU A 21 9.22 12.98 -5.03
N ALA A 22 10.06 14.02 -4.88
CA ALA A 22 9.82 15.31 -5.50
C ALA A 22 9.69 15.18 -7.03
N TYR A 23 10.58 14.40 -7.67
CA TYR A 23 10.52 14.11 -9.10
C TYR A 23 9.20 13.43 -9.51
N TRP A 24 8.74 12.44 -8.73
CA TRP A 24 7.51 11.73 -9.05
C TRP A 24 6.27 12.59 -8.89
N VAL A 25 6.20 13.43 -7.85
CA VAL A 25 5.12 14.39 -7.64
C VAL A 25 5.02 15.32 -8.85
N GLU A 26 6.15 15.96 -9.23
CA GLU A 26 6.21 16.85 -10.39
C GLU A 26 5.72 16.16 -11.67
N ARG A 27 6.17 14.92 -11.90
CA ARG A 27 5.80 14.18 -13.12
C ARG A 27 4.35 13.72 -13.13
N ALA A 28 3.83 13.29 -11.98
CA ALA A 28 2.43 12.90 -11.85
C ALA A 28 1.52 14.10 -12.14
N HIS A 29 1.77 15.23 -11.48
CA HIS A 29 0.98 16.44 -11.65
C HIS A 29 1.06 17.00 -13.09
N ALA A 30 2.22 16.93 -13.72
CA ALA A 30 2.37 17.32 -15.13
C ALA A 30 1.51 16.48 -16.11
N LEU A 31 1.10 15.28 -15.68
CA LEU A 31 0.22 14.38 -16.43
C LEU A 31 -1.24 14.42 -15.90
N GLY A 32 -1.58 15.32 -14.98
CA GLY A 32 -2.90 15.39 -14.35
C GLY A 32 -3.23 14.20 -13.46
N LEU A 33 -2.20 13.52 -12.92
CA LEU A 33 -2.34 12.38 -12.03
C LEU A 33 -2.09 12.78 -10.59
N GLU A 34 -2.87 12.26 -9.66
CA GLU A 34 -2.58 12.32 -8.23
C GLU A 34 -1.47 11.34 -7.86
N LEU A 35 -0.65 11.71 -6.86
CA LEU A 35 0.39 10.85 -6.31
C LEU A 35 0.17 10.62 -4.82
N HIS A 36 -0.11 9.38 -4.45
CA HIS A 36 -0.19 8.96 -3.06
C HIS A 36 1.12 8.30 -2.63
N ALA A 37 1.69 8.77 -1.53
CA ALA A 37 2.89 8.17 -0.96
C ALA A 37 2.52 6.85 -0.26
N TRP A 38 2.99 5.73 -0.80
CA TRP A 38 2.78 4.41 -0.20
C TRP A 38 3.82 4.13 0.88
N VAL A 39 3.36 3.82 2.09
CA VAL A 39 4.18 3.57 3.27
C VAL A 39 3.89 2.19 3.85
N ASN A 40 4.94 1.40 4.09
CA ASN A 40 4.89 0.20 4.91
C ASN A 40 5.32 0.59 6.34
N PRO A 41 4.41 0.56 7.34
CA PRO A 41 4.68 1.24 8.60
C PRO A 41 5.68 0.52 9.51
N PHE A 42 5.74 -0.81 9.52
CA PHE A 42 6.47 -1.53 10.57
C PHE A 42 7.66 -2.37 10.09
N ARG A 43 7.69 -2.79 8.82
CA ARG A 43 8.74 -3.65 8.33
C ARG A 43 10.05 -2.88 8.12
N ILE A 44 11.13 -3.36 8.75
CA ILE A 44 12.47 -2.79 8.61
C ILE A 44 13.23 -3.47 7.47
N THR A 45 13.16 -4.80 7.39
CA THR A 45 13.88 -5.58 6.37
C THR A 45 12.96 -6.56 5.65
N LYS A 46 13.41 -7.01 4.46
CA LYS A 46 12.84 -8.12 3.70
C LYS A 46 13.93 -9.15 3.35
N GLY A 47 15.19 -8.76 3.45
CA GLY A 47 16.37 -9.58 3.20
C GLY A 47 17.02 -10.09 4.50
N GLY A 48 16.29 -10.08 5.61
CA GLY A 48 16.70 -10.66 6.87
C GLY A 48 17.93 -10.00 7.52
N ALA A 49 18.74 -10.84 8.22
CA ALA A 49 19.85 -10.37 9.01
C ALA A 49 20.93 -9.62 8.20
N ALA A 50 21.18 -10.01 6.95
CA ALA A 50 22.17 -9.34 6.12
C ALA A 50 21.77 -7.89 5.83
N GLU A 51 20.50 -7.66 5.48
CA GLU A 51 19.97 -6.32 5.26
C GLU A 51 19.96 -5.51 6.56
N PHE A 52 19.55 -6.11 7.68
CA PHE A 52 19.59 -5.47 8.98
C PHE A 52 21.03 -5.06 9.39
N GLN A 53 22.04 -5.90 9.13
CA GLN A 53 23.44 -5.57 9.39
C GLN A 53 23.92 -4.37 8.55
N ALA A 54 23.46 -4.26 7.31
CA ALA A 54 23.81 -3.19 6.38
C ALA A 54 23.20 -1.83 6.72
N LEU A 55 22.23 -1.75 7.64
CA LEU A 55 21.67 -0.48 8.09
C LEU A 55 22.77 0.43 8.66
N THR A 56 22.65 1.72 8.39
CA THR A 56 23.58 2.73 8.94
C THR A 56 23.51 2.77 10.48
N ALA A 57 24.59 3.21 11.13
CA ALA A 57 24.67 3.23 12.59
C ALA A 57 23.64 4.19 13.25
N ASP A 58 23.20 5.19 12.52
CA ASP A 58 22.20 6.18 12.94
C ASP A 58 20.75 5.78 12.55
N HIS A 59 20.57 4.63 11.90
CA HIS A 59 19.22 4.12 11.62
C HIS A 59 18.45 3.87 12.93
N PRO A 60 17.17 4.26 13.04
CA PRO A 60 16.39 4.12 14.27
C PRO A 60 16.39 2.70 14.84
N ALA A 61 16.35 1.68 14.00
CA ALA A 61 16.44 0.29 14.44
C ALA A 61 17.80 -0.09 15.08
N LYS A 62 18.87 0.68 14.79
CA LYS A 62 20.18 0.52 15.43
C LYS A 62 20.29 1.35 16.71
N LEU A 63 19.69 2.53 16.72
CA LEU A 63 19.68 3.43 17.88
C LEU A 63 18.75 2.93 18.99
N HIS A 64 17.66 2.25 18.60
CA HIS A 64 16.62 1.73 19.49
C HIS A 64 16.41 0.22 19.27
N PRO A 65 17.36 -0.63 19.67
CA PRO A 65 17.22 -2.08 19.50
C PRO A 65 16.03 -2.66 20.29
N ASP A 66 15.55 -1.98 21.32
CA ASP A 66 14.35 -2.30 22.09
C ASP A 66 13.03 -2.07 21.31
N TRP A 67 13.08 -1.33 20.18
CA TRP A 67 11.94 -1.15 19.28
C TRP A 67 11.80 -2.29 18.27
N VAL A 68 12.81 -3.14 18.14
CA VAL A 68 12.94 -4.11 17.06
C VAL A 68 12.55 -5.51 17.52
N VAL A 69 11.76 -6.20 16.71
CA VAL A 69 11.42 -7.61 16.87
C VAL A 69 11.83 -8.36 15.61
N GLU A 70 12.56 -9.45 15.77
CA GLU A 70 12.77 -10.43 14.71
C GLU A 70 11.57 -11.35 14.61
N TYR A 71 11.08 -11.57 13.39
CA TYR A 71 10.01 -12.51 13.11
C TYR A 71 10.28 -13.21 11.76
N GLU A 72 10.38 -14.54 11.79
CA GLU A 72 10.62 -15.38 10.60
C GLU A 72 11.84 -14.95 9.76
N GLY A 73 12.87 -14.46 10.41
CA GLY A 73 14.12 -14.03 9.78
C GLY A 73 14.15 -12.58 9.30
N ASP A 74 13.02 -11.87 9.30
CA ASP A 74 12.94 -10.43 9.02
C ASP A 74 12.80 -9.60 10.29
N TYR A 75 13.03 -8.30 10.19
CA TYR A 75 13.03 -7.37 11.32
C TYR A 75 11.90 -6.35 11.18
N TYR A 76 11.24 -6.06 12.29
CA TYR A 76 10.08 -5.19 12.36
C TYR A 76 10.19 -4.23 13.53
N PHE A 77 9.69 -3.03 13.36
CA PHE A 77 9.36 -2.16 14.49
C PHE A 77 8.16 -2.74 15.27
N ASN A 78 8.21 -2.68 16.59
CA ASN A 78 7.16 -3.23 17.44
C ASN A 78 5.94 -2.30 17.53
N PRO A 79 4.78 -2.64 16.92
CA PRO A 79 3.59 -1.79 16.94
C PRO A 79 3.04 -1.56 18.36
N GLY A 80 3.40 -2.42 19.31
CA GLY A 80 2.99 -2.33 20.72
C GLY A 80 3.61 -1.20 21.49
N LEU A 81 4.64 -0.53 20.93
CA LEU A 81 5.34 0.57 21.57
C LEU A 81 4.77 1.91 21.09
N PRO A 82 4.28 2.76 22.02
CA PRO A 82 3.78 4.10 21.67
C PRO A 82 4.83 4.95 20.94
N GLU A 83 6.09 4.81 21.31
CA GLU A 83 7.23 5.54 20.72
C GLU A 83 7.45 5.16 19.26
N VAL A 84 7.23 3.90 18.90
CA VAL A 84 7.29 3.40 17.52
C VAL A 84 6.14 3.99 16.69
N ARG A 85 4.91 3.95 17.19
CA ARG A 85 3.77 4.53 16.49
C ARG A 85 3.95 6.04 16.26
N GLU A 86 4.43 6.77 17.27
CA GLU A 86 4.75 8.19 17.14
C GLU A 86 5.85 8.44 16.11
N TYR A 87 6.89 7.60 16.05
CA TYR A 87 7.95 7.68 15.05
C TYR A 87 7.40 7.56 13.63
N ILE A 88 6.50 6.59 13.39
CA ILE A 88 5.86 6.37 12.08
C ILE A 88 4.97 7.55 11.70
N VAL A 89 4.13 8.03 12.63
CA VAL A 89 3.28 9.21 12.42
C VAL A 89 4.10 10.43 12.02
N ARG A 90 5.24 10.66 12.69
CA ARG A 90 6.15 11.77 12.32
C ARG A 90 6.76 11.61 10.93
N GLY A 91 7.00 10.37 10.48
CA GLY A 91 7.43 10.09 9.12
C GLY A 91 6.36 10.52 8.09
N ALA A 92 5.11 10.17 8.34
CA ALA A 92 3.99 10.58 7.50
C ALA A 92 3.77 12.11 7.52
N GLU A 93 3.84 12.75 8.69
CA GLU A 93 3.79 14.22 8.79
C GLU A 93 4.91 14.90 8.01
N GLU A 94 6.10 14.31 7.97
CA GLU A 94 7.20 14.87 7.19
C GLU A 94 6.92 14.81 5.69
N LEU A 95 6.33 13.72 5.19
CA LEU A 95 5.88 13.61 3.81
C LEU A 95 4.85 14.70 3.51
N ALA A 96 3.81 14.81 4.32
CA ALA A 96 2.74 15.79 4.15
C ALA A 96 3.23 17.25 4.19
N ARG A 97 4.30 17.56 4.94
CA ARG A 97 4.84 18.93 5.05
C ARG A 97 5.84 19.29 3.97
N LYS A 98 6.55 18.30 3.41
CA LYS A 98 7.69 18.57 2.52
C LYS A 98 7.38 18.37 1.05
N TYR A 99 6.34 17.61 0.75
CA TYR A 99 6.01 17.23 -0.61
C TYR A 99 4.55 17.59 -0.91
N ASP A 100 4.31 18.01 -2.12
CA ASP A 100 2.99 18.27 -2.67
C ASP A 100 2.35 16.95 -3.14
N ILE A 101 2.26 15.99 -2.22
CA ILE A 101 1.59 14.71 -2.44
C ILE A 101 0.07 14.88 -2.29
N ASP A 102 -0.71 14.09 -3.01
CA ASP A 102 -2.17 14.15 -2.96
C ASP A 102 -2.73 13.21 -1.88
N GLY A 103 -1.92 12.27 -1.40
CA GLY A 103 -2.34 11.36 -0.34
C GLY A 103 -1.22 10.54 0.27
N ILE A 104 -1.60 9.84 1.35
CA ILE A 104 -0.78 8.82 2.00
C ILE A 104 -1.54 7.51 1.99
N HIS A 105 -0.86 6.44 1.61
CA HIS A 105 -1.41 5.10 1.49
C HIS A 105 -0.63 4.11 2.34
N LEU A 106 -1.31 3.37 3.23
CA LEU A 106 -0.74 2.20 3.89
C LEU A 106 -1.17 0.93 3.16
N ASP A 107 -0.31 -0.07 3.14
CA ASP A 107 -0.64 -1.41 2.63
C ASP A 107 -1.23 -2.32 3.72
N ASP A 108 -1.07 -3.64 3.59
CA ASP A 108 -1.58 -4.64 4.52
C ASP A 108 -0.53 -5.14 5.55
N TYR A 109 0.68 -4.56 5.55
CA TYR A 109 1.79 -5.00 6.41
C TYR A 109 1.76 -4.35 7.80
N PHE A 110 0.83 -4.80 8.65
CA PHE A 110 0.80 -4.44 10.07
C PHE A 110 1.59 -5.43 10.92
N TYR A 111 0.97 -6.21 11.78
CA TYR A 111 1.68 -7.31 12.43
C TYR A 111 1.95 -8.43 11.42
N PRO A 112 3.15 -9.02 11.40
CA PRO A 112 3.48 -10.07 10.45
C PRO A 112 2.84 -11.43 10.77
N GLY A 113 2.37 -11.63 12.00
CA GLY A 113 1.70 -12.84 12.41
C GLY A 113 1.50 -12.99 13.91
N SER A 114 0.81 -14.05 14.31
CA SER A 114 0.43 -14.28 15.70
C SER A 114 1.59 -14.61 16.64
N GLY A 115 2.68 -15.18 16.10
CA GLY A 115 3.91 -15.51 16.83
C GLY A 115 4.84 -14.33 17.10
N PHE A 116 4.45 -13.11 16.79
CA PHE A 116 5.26 -11.91 17.02
C PHE A 116 5.65 -11.75 18.48
N ALA A 117 6.94 -11.53 18.77
CA ALA A 117 7.50 -11.58 20.13
C ALA A 117 7.38 -10.22 20.88
N ASP A 118 6.16 -9.73 21.05
CA ASP A 118 5.84 -8.47 21.74
C ASP A 118 5.31 -8.62 23.18
N GLY A 119 5.47 -9.81 23.77
CA GLY A 119 4.96 -10.12 25.11
C GLY A 119 5.43 -9.17 26.21
N ALA A 120 6.65 -8.65 26.14
CA ALA A 120 7.17 -7.66 27.10
C ALA A 120 6.43 -6.31 26.97
N ALA A 121 6.13 -5.88 25.74
CA ALA A 121 5.34 -4.69 25.49
C ALA A 121 3.88 -4.88 25.96
N TYR A 122 3.30 -6.07 25.72
CA TYR A 122 1.97 -6.40 26.22
C TYR A 122 1.91 -6.37 27.76
N ALA A 123 2.91 -6.92 28.44
CA ALA A 123 2.98 -6.88 29.91
C ALA A 123 3.03 -5.42 30.44
N LYS A 124 3.68 -4.52 29.70
CA LYS A 124 3.80 -3.10 30.08
C LYS A 124 2.57 -2.27 29.74
N TYR A 125 2.00 -2.47 28.55
CA TYR A 125 0.97 -1.57 27.98
C TYR A 125 -0.40 -2.25 27.78
N GLY A 126 -0.49 -3.56 27.95
CA GLY A 126 -1.72 -4.32 27.70
C GLY A 126 -2.73 -4.33 28.85
N LYS A 127 -2.51 -3.53 29.92
CA LYS A 127 -3.45 -3.45 31.03
C LYS A 127 -4.84 -2.98 30.55
N GLY A 128 -5.85 -3.77 30.84
CA GLY A 128 -7.24 -3.48 30.45
C GLY A 128 -7.73 -4.31 29.25
N PHE A 129 -6.83 -5.00 28.57
CA PHE A 129 -7.20 -5.93 27.49
C PHE A 129 -7.32 -7.35 28.01
N SER A 130 -8.36 -8.07 27.58
CA SER A 130 -8.62 -9.46 27.97
C SER A 130 -7.64 -10.46 27.33
N ASN A 131 -7.08 -10.13 26.19
CA ASN A 131 -6.12 -10.93 25.45
C ASN A 131 -5.18 -10.08 24.60
N ILE A 132 -4.06 -10.67 24.18
CA ILE A 132 -3.03 -9.98 23.40
C ILE A 132 -3.54 -9.58 21.99
N GLY A 133 -4.45 -10.34 21.39
CA GLY A 133 -4.99 -10.04 20.07
C GLY A 133 -5.79 -8.75 20.03
N ASP A 134 -6.61 -8.50 21.06
CA ASP A 134 -7.37 -7.26 21.19
C ASP A 134 -6.43 -6.06 21.38
N TRP A 135 -5.39 -6.23 22.18
CA TRP A 135 -4.38 -5.19 22.38
C TRP A 135 -3.57 -4.91 21.10
N ARG A 136 -3.21 -5.93 20.32
CA ARG A 136 -2.53 -5.75 19.03
C ARG A 136 -3.39 -4.99 18.04
N ARG A 137 -4.67 -5.33 17.92
CA ARG A 137 -5.63 -4.58 17.10
C ARG A 137 -5.76 -3.12 17.54
N ASP A 138 -5.81 -2.89 18.84
CA ASP A 138 -5.87 -1.53 19.38
C ASP A 138 -4.61 -0.72 19.03
N ASN A 139 -3.42 -1.32 19.07
CA ASN A 139 -2.18 -0.65 18.65
C ASN A 139 -2.22 -0.22 17.18
N VAL A 140 -2.71 -1.09 16.29
CA VAL A 140 -2.89 -0.75 14.88
C VAL A 140 -3.98 0.31 14.70
N ASN A 141 -5.09 0.19 15.40
CA ASN A 141 -6.17 1.18 15.41
C ASN A 141 -5.69 2.56 15.85
N GLN A 142 -4.86 2.64 16.90
CA GLN A 142 -4.28 3.89 17.36
C GLN A 142 -3.37 4.51 16.30
N LEU A 143 -2.52 3.71 15.64
CA LEU A 143 -1.69 4.21 14.54
C LEU A 143 -2.56 4.79 13.43
N VAL A 144 -3.51 4.00 12.91
CA VAL A 144 -4.37 4.40 11.78
C VAL A 144 -5.12 5.69 12.09
N LYS A 145 -5.76 5.75 13.26
CA LYS A 145 -6.52 6.92 13.69
C LYS A 145 -5.63 8.16 13.84
N THR A 146 -4.53 8.03 14.60
CA THR A 146 -3.63 9.16 14.88
C THR A 146 -2.97 9.68 13.61
N LEU A 147 -2.60 8.80 12.69
CA LEU A 147 -1.99 9.18 11.42
C LEU A 147 -2.97 10.03 10.60
N GLY A 148 -4.22 9.59 10.41
CA GLY A 148 -5.24 10.36 9.72
C GLY A 148 -5.48 11.73 10.35
N GLU A 149 -5.70 11.77 11.68
CA GLU A 149 -5.89 13.03 12.41
C GLU A 149 -4.72 14.02 12.23
N ARG A 150 -3.48 13.50 12.22
CA ARG A 150 -2.27 14.33 12.16
C ARG A 150 -1.97 14.85 10.76
N ILE A 151 -2.17 14.05 9.72
CA ILE A 151 -1.97 14.54 8.34
C ILE A 151 -3.07 15.51 7.91
N HIS A 152 -4.32 15.26 8.28
CA HIS A 152 -5.43 16.19 8.00
C HIS A 152 -5.31 17.50 8.80
N ALA A 153 -4.65 17.50 9.95
CA ALA A 153 -4.31 18.73 10.67
C ALA A 153 -3.24 19.57 9.94
N ILE A 154 -2.42 18.94 9.07
CA ILE A 154 -1.44 19.63 8.23
C ILE A 154 -2.11 20.15 6.96
N ASP A 155 -2.81 19.26 6.26
CA ASP A 155 -3.56 19.58 5.05
C ASP A 155 -4.85 18.74 5.00
N PRO A 156 -6.02 19.38 5.19
CA PRO A 156 -7.32 18.69 5.11
C PRO A 156 -7.66 18.13 3.73
N GLY A 157 -6.94 18.54 2.68
CA GLY A 157 -7.11 18.04 1.31
C GLY A 157 -6.37 16.75 1.02
N LEU A 158 -5.44 16.32 1.90
CA LEU A 158 -4.71 15.07 1.71
C LEU A 158 -5.61 13.86 1.88
N SER A 159 -5.63 12.99 0.88
CA SER A 159 -6.31 11.69 0.97
C SER A 159 -5.53 10.71 1.84
N TYR A 160 -6.20 10.02 2.74
CA TYR A 160 -5.62 8.95 3.54
C TYR A 160 -6.32 7.62 3.28
N GLY A 161 -5.60 6.64 2.76
CA GLY A 161 -6.17 5.35 2.43
C GLY A 161 -5.33 4.15 2.85
N ILE A 162 -5.98 2.99 2.85
CA ILE A 162 -5.33 1.73 3.22
C ILE A 162 -5.79 0.62 2.29
N SER A 163 -4.85 -0.25 1.86
CA SER A 163 -5.15 -1.45 1.08
C SER A 163 -4.96 -2.74 1.91
N PRO A 164 -5.92 -3.07 2.80
CA PRO A 164 -5.83 -4.29 3.60
C PRO A 164 -6.05 -5.53 2.72
N SER A 165 -5.72 -6.72 3.27
CA SER A 165 -6.17 -7.97 2.66
C SER A 165 -7.69 -7.97 2.43
N GLY A 166 -8.14 -8.54 1.32
CA GLY A 166 -9.54 -8.53 0.91
C GLY A 166 -10.51 -9.14 1.92
N VAL A 167 -10.10 -10.16 2.65
CA VAL A 167 -10.93 -10.79 3.70
C VAL A 167 -10.60 -10.18 5.07
N TRP A 168 -11.51 -9.39 5.62
CA TRP A 168 -11.40 -8.88 6.98
C TRP A 168 -11.54 -9.99 8.01
N ALA A 169 -12.64 -10.73 7.95
CA ALA A 169 -12.91 -11.95 8.73
C ALA A 169 -13.94 -12.81 8.00
N ASP A 170 -13.88 -14.11 8.20
CA ASP A 170 -14.93 -15.03 7.78
C ASP A 170 -16.17 -14.87 8.67
N LYS A 171 -17.37 -15.03 8.10
CA LYS A 171 -18.61 -14.97 8.86
C LYS A 171 -18.70 -16.05 9.94
N SER A 172 -18.00 -17.17 9.77
CA SER A 172 -17.90 -18.23 10.78
C SER A 172 -17.03 -17.82 11.98
N SER A 173 -16.05 -16.93 11.77
CA SER A 173 -15.18 -16.41 12.82
C SER A 173 -15.80 -15.21 13.55
N LEU A 174 -16.42 -14.31 12.77
CA LEU A 174 -17.14 -13.14 13.28
C LEU A 174 -18.48 -12.96 12.53
N PRO A 175 -19.60 -12.77 13.21
CA PRO A 175 -20.91 -12.62 12.57
C PRO A 175 -20.98 -11.49 11.51
N GLN A 176 -20.12 -10.47 11.66
CA GLN A 176 -20.02 -9.33 10.75
C GLN A 176 -19.10 -9.62 9.55
N GLY A 177 -18.41 -10.74 9.52
CA GLY A 177 -17.49 -11.15 8.46
C GLY A 177 -18.19 -11.46 7.13
N SER A 178 -17.37 -11.60 6.09
CA SER A 178 -17.82 -12.02 4.77
C SER A 178 -18.17 -13.52 4.73
N ASN A 179 -19.02 -13.92 3.79
CA ASN A 179 -19.36 -15.33 3.59
C ASN A 179 -18.23 -16.06 2.83
N THR A 180 -17.04 -16.02 3.42
CA THR A 180 -15.81 -16.63 2.97
C THR A 180 -15.40 -17.76 3.93
N THR A 181 -14.44 -18.60 3.54
CA THR A 181 -13.95 -19.70 4.37
C THR A 181 -12.46 -19.95 4.16
N GLY A 182 -11.72 -20.08 5.27
CA GLY A 182 -10.34 -20.61 5.25
C GLY A 182 -9.31 -19.72 4.58
N GLY A 183 -9.55 -18.42 4.50
CA GLY A 183 -8.62 -17.45 3.98
C GLY A 183 -7.72 -16.84 5.06
N TYR A 184 -6.86 -15.92 4.62
CA TYR A 184 -6.14 -15.03 5.50
C TYR A 184 -7.12 -13.96 6.02
N GLU A 185 -7.51 -14.06 7.28
CA GLU A 185 -8.39 -13.09 7.93
C GLU A 185 -7.54 -11.97 8.55
N SER A 186 -7.54 -10.77 7.94
CA SER A 186 -6.68 -9.66 8.39
C SER A 186 -6.95 -9.24 9.84
N TYR A 187 -8.17 -9.40 10.33
CA TYR A 187 -8.55 -9.13 11.72
C TYR A 187 -7.74 -9.97 12.73
N TYR A 188 -7.44 -11.22 12.39
CA TYR A 188 -6.71 -12.15 13.27
C TYR A 188 -5.23 -12.27 12.90
N ALA A 189 -4.90 -12.27 11.62
CA ALA A 189 -3.56 -12.57 11.14
C ALA A 189 -2.62 -11.37 11.25
N SER A 190 -3.05 -10.18 10.81
CA SER A 190 -2.29 -8.93 10.90
C SER A 190 -2.84 -7.94 11.93
N TYR A 191 -3.88 -8.34 12.66
CA TYR A 191 -4.57 -7.50 13.67
C TYR A 191 -5.09 -6.18 13.09
N ALA A 192 -5.47 -6.19 11.80
CA ALA A 192 -5.99 -5.06 11.07
C ALA A 192 -7.52 -5.03 11.14
N ASP A 193 -8.08 -4.15 11.96
CA ASP A 193 -9.54 -3.98 12.06
C ASP A 193 -10.05 -2.96 11.03
N SER A 194 -9.80 -3.26 9.76
CA SER A 194 -10.09 -2.37 8.63
C SER A 194 -11.58 -2.02 8.50
N ARG A 195 -12.47 -2.92 8.91
CA ARG A 195 -13.89 -2.64 8.98
C ARG A 195 -14.19 -1.51 9.99
N LYS A 196 -13.52 -1.50 11.14
CA LYS A 196 -13.65 -0.43 12.15
C LYS A 196 -13.17 0.90 11.60
N TRP A 197 -12.04 0.94 10.90
CA TRP A 197 -11.50 2.19 10.33
C TRP A 197 -12.48 2.85 9.38
N VAL A 198 -13.16 2.04 8.55
CA VAL A 198 -14.25 2.50 7.67
C VAL A 198 -15.45 3.00 8.46
N LYS A 199 -15.94 2.23 9.47
CA LYS A 199 -17.14 2.58 10.22
C LYS A 199 -16.98 3.81 11.11
N GLU A 200 -15.77 4.06 11.57
CA GLU A 200 -15.42 5.24 12.39
C GLU A 200 -14.97 6.44 11.55
N GLY A 201 -14.82 6.27 10.22
CA GLY A 201 -14.38 7.34 9.32
C GLY A 201 -12.95 7.84 9.61
N TRP A 202 -12.02 6.93 9.95
CA TRP A 202 -10.64 7.29 10.24
C TRP A 202 -9.77 7.41 8.99
N ILE A 203 -10.29 6.97 7.87
CA ILE A 203 -9.65 6.96 6.55
C ILE A 203 -10.61 7.53 5.50
N ASP A 204 -10.08 8.10 4.42
CA ASP A 204 -10.88 8.67 3.34
C ASP A 204 -11.25 7.62 2.30
N TYR A 205 -10.40 6.62 2.11
CA TYR A 205 -10.69 5.50 1.22
C TYR A 205 -10.11 4.18 1.73
N ILE A 206 -10.75 3.11 1.31
CA ILE A 206 -10.31 1.73 1.54
C ILE A 206 -10.12 1.03 0.19
N CYS A 207 -9.01 0.28 0.05
CA CYS A 207 -8.67 -0.43 -1.16
C CYS A 207 -8.38 -1.91 -0.88
N PRO A 208 -9.38 -2.74 -0.52
CA PRO A 208 -9.17 -4.15 -0.19
C PRO A 208 -8.57 -4.91 -1.37
N GLN A 209 -7.54 -5.70 -1.13
CA GLN A 209 -6.85 -6.53 -2.11
C GLN A 209 -7.67 -7.79 -2.40
N ILE A 210 -8.57 -7.74 -3.38
CA ILE A 210 -9.46 -8.86 -3.72
C ILE A 210 -8.85 -9.68 -4.87
N TYR A 211 -7.77 -10.40 -4.58
CA TYR A 211 -6.93 -11.08 -5.57
C TYR A 211 -7.39 -12.50 -5.89
N TRP A 212 -8.71 -12.73 -5.91
CA TRP A 212 -9.36 -13.99 -6.31
C TRP A 212 -10.29 -13.76 -7.49
N TYR A 213 -10.60 -14.81 -8.22
CA TYR A 213 -11.54 -14.75 -9.35
C TYR A 213 -12.99 -14.94 -8.91
N ILE A 214 -13.95 -14.52 -9.73
CA ILE A 214 -15.37 -14.76 -9.51
C ILE A 214 -15.66 -16.27 -9.65
N GLY A 215 -16.22 -16.87 -8.61
CA GLY A 215 -16.45 -18.30 -8.49
C GLY A 215 -15.36 -19.06 -7.76
N HIS A 216 -14.42 -18.37 -7.12
CA HIS A 216 -13.45 -19.00 -6.21
C HIS A 216 -14.16 -19.64 -5.01
N LYS A 217 -13.87 -20.92 -4.73
CA LYS A 217 -14.64 -21.74 -3.78
C LYS A 217 -14.70 -21.17 -2.36
N SER A 218 -13.63 -20.56 -1.89
CA SER A 218 -13.48 -20.12 -0.51
C SER A 218 -13.56 -18.58 -0.37
N MET A 219 -12.98 -17.85 -1.30
CA MET A 219 -12.87 -16.39 -1.27
C MET A 219 -13.33 -15.84 -2.63
N ASP A 220 -14.63 -16.04 -2.93
CA ASP A 220 -15.22 -15.57 -4.17
C ASP A 220 -15.16 -14.03 -4.25
N TYR A 221 -14.57 -13.53 -5.34
CA TYR A 221 -14.43 -12.09 -5.58
C TYR A 221 -15.77 -11.35 -5.41
N ALA A 222 -16.84 -11.87 -6.01
CA ALA A 222 -18.15 -11.21 -5.97
C ALA A 222 -18.70 -11.13 -4.54
N THR A 223 -18.46 -12.13 -3.73
CA THR A 223 -18.85 -12.17 -2.31
C THR A 223 -18.08 -11.11 -1.51
N VAL A 224 -16.77 -11.02 -1.71
CA VAL A 224 -15.91 -10.08 -0.97
C VAL A 224 -16.18 -8.64 -1.41
N ALA A 225 -16.29 -8.38 -2.72
CA ALA A 225 -16.57 -7.03 -3.24
C ALA A 225 -17.93 -6.49 -2.74
N ARG A 226 -18.99 -7.30 -2.76
CA ARG A 226 -20.30 -6.91 -2.20
C ARG A 226 -20.24 -6.67 -0.70
N TRP A 227 -19.48 -7.48 0.04
CA TRP A 227 -19.29 -7.28 1.49
C TRP A 227 -18.63 -5.94 1.79
N TRP A 228 -17.62 -5.54 1.02
CA TRP A 228 -16.99 -4.22 1.16
C TRP A 228 -17.92 -3.09 0.74
N ALA A 229 -18.67 -3.25 -0.34
CA ALA A 229 -19.69 -2.27 -0.76
C ALA A 229 -20.73 -2.03 0.35
N ASP A 230 -21.22 -3.09 0.99
CA ASP A 230 -22.12 -2.97 2.16
C ASP A 230 -21.41 -2.36 3.38
N THR A 231 -20.12 -2.62 3.55
CA THR A 231 -19.32 -2.09 4.67
C THR A 231 -19.15 -0.58 4.56
N VAL A 232 -18.83 -0.04 3.39
CA VAL A 232 -18.62 1.42 3.21
C VAL A 232 -19.93 2.20 3.13
N LYS A 233 -21.05 1.54 2.87
CA LYS A 233 -22.35 2.20 2.69
C LYS A 233 -22.69 3.11 3.87
N GLY A 234 -22.88 4.39 3.56
CA GLY A 234 -23.28 5.42 4.53
C GLY A 234 -22.15 5.91 5.46
N THR A 235 -20.88 5.64 5.13
CA THR A 235 -19.75 6.06 5.97
C THR A 235 -18.99 7.28 5.44
N GLY A 236 -19.15 7.66 4.19
CA GLY A 236 -18.33 8.69 3.54
C GLY A 236 -16.95 8.22 3.09
N VAL A 237 -16.57 6.97 3.39
CA VAL A 237 -15.31 6.37 2.95
C VAL A 237 -15.47 5.81 1.53
N SER A 238 -14.60 6.21 0.62
CA SER A 238 -14.57 5.72 -0.76
C SER A 238 -14.06 4.28 -0.83
N LEU A 239 -14.66 3.46 -1.69
CA LEU A 239 -14.22 2.09 -1.93
C LEU A 239 -13.54 1.98 -3.29
N TYR A 240 -12.27 1.62 -3.30
CA TYR A 240 -11.56 1.16 -4.48
C TYR A 240 -11.29 -0.33 -4.35
N ILE A 241 -11.41 -1.09 -5.44
CA ILE A 241 -11.15 -2.53 -5.39
C ILE A 241 -9.75 -2.84 -5.90
N GLY A 242 -8.93 -3.46 -5.06
CA GLY A 242 -7.59 -3.94 -5.46
C GLY A 242 -7.69 -5.11 -6.43
N MET A 243 -7.16 -4.94 -7.65
CA MET A 243 -7.22 -5.89 -8.76
C MET A 243 -5.90 -6.63 -8.92
N ALA A 244 -5.97 -7.93 -9.24
CA ALA A 244 -4.80 -8.81 -9.39
C ALA A 244 -4.33 -8.89 -10.85
N ASP A 245 -3.90 -7.78 -11.44
CA ASP A 245 -3.43 -7.73 -12.84
C ASP A 245 -2.27 -8.70 -13.13
N TYR A 246 -1.48 -8.98 -12.10
CA TYR A 246 -0.35 -9.93 -12.20
C TYR A 246 -0.77 -11.38 -12.45
N LEU A 247 -2.05 -11.71 -12.31
CA LEU A 247 -2.61 -13.03 -12.61
C LEU A 247 -3.22 -13.10 -14.01
N ALA A 248 -3.54 -11.96 -14.63
CA ALA A 248 -4.09 -11.91 -15.99
C ALA A 248 -3.07 -12.34 -17.04
N GLY A 249 -3.56 -12.80 -18.19
CA GLY A 249 -2.70 -13.25 -19.29
C GLY A 249 -2.18 -14.68 -19.13
N ASN A 250 -2.75 -15.49 -18.23
CA ASN A 250 -2.40 -16.90 -18.14
C ASN A 250 -2.74 -17.61 -19.47
N SER A 251 -1.80 -18.37 -20.02
CA SER A 251 -1.95 -19.04 -21.31
C SER A 251 -2.68 -20.40 -21.25
N ASP A 252 -2.93 -20.96 -20.06
CA ASP A 252 -3.68 -22.19 -19.90
C ASP A 252 -5.20 -21.90 -20.00
N PRO A 253 -5.91 -22.41 -21.02
CA PRO A 253 -7.36 -22.19 -21.16
C PRO A 253 -8.21 -22.75 -20.01
N LYS A 254 -7.64 -23.60 -19.15
CA LYS A 254 -8.31 -24.12 -17.95
C LYS A 254 -8.12 -23.23 -16.73
N SER A 255 -7.20 -22.29 -16.80
CA SER A 255 -6.97 -21.33 -15.71
C SER A 255 -8.16 -20.38 -15.60
N PRO A 256 -8.65 -20.08 -14.39
CA PRO A 256 -9.61 -19.00 -14.19
C PRO A 256 -9.07 -17.63 -14.58
N TRP A 257 -7.77 -17.48 -14.74
CA TRP A 257 -7.05 -16.27 -15.14
C TRP A 257 -6.60 -16.29 -16.62
N TYR A 258 -7.20 -17.16 -17.44
CA TYR A 258 -6.90 -17.24 -18.86
C TYR A 258 -7.19 -15.92 -19.59
N GLY A 259 -6.21 -15.39 -20.31
CA GLY A 259 -6.33 -14.09 -20.97
C GLY A 259 -6.71 -12.98 -19.98
N THR A 260 -7.63 -12.12 -20.36
CA THR A 260 -8.16 -11.01 -19.55
C THR A 260 -9.54 -11.27 -18.93
N THR A 261 -10.15 -12.42 -19.23
CA THR A 261 -11.57 -12.72 -18.94
C THR A 261 -11.93 -12.58 -17.45
N ALA A 262 -11.00 -12.91 -16.54
CA ALA A 262 -11.27 -12.76 -15.11
C ALA A 262 -11.39 -11.28 -14.72
N ILE A 263 -10.50 -10.44 -15.22
CA ILE A 263 -10.49 -8.99 -14.98
C ILE A 263 -11.75 -8.34 -15.60
N GLU A 264 -12.06 -8.67 -16.86
CA GLU A 264 -13.27 -8.20 -17.54
C GLU A 264 -14.54 -8.46 -16.72
N ARG A 265 -14.70 -9.68 -16.22
CA ARG A 265 -15.85 -10.05 -15.38
C ARG A 265 -15.86 -9.31 -14.03
N GLN A 266 -14.70 -9.01 -13.47
CA GLN A 266 -14.56 -8.26 -12.23
C GLN A 266 -14.95 -6.79 -12.43
N LEU A 267 -14.47 -6.14 -13.50
CA LEU A 267 -14.88 -4.79 -13.88
C LEU A 267 -16.41 -4.70 -14.07
N ALA A 268 -16.97 -5.60 -14.88
CA ALA A 268 -18.41 -5.64 -15.11
C ALA A 268 -19.22 -5.84 -13.81
N LEU A 269 -18.70 -6.58 -12.83
CA LEU A 269 -19.34 -6.68 -11.52
C LEU A 269 -19.22 -5.37 -10.73
N ASN A 270 -18.04 -4.75 -10.71
CA ASN A 270 -17.78 -3.51 -9.98
C ASN A 270 -18.72 -2.39 -10.45
N ASP A 271 -18.94 -2.27 -11.76
CA ASP A 271 -19.89 -1.32 -12.36
C ASP A 271 -21.34 -1.48 -11.85
N THR A 272 -21.70 -2.67 -11.37
CA THR A 272 -23.02 -2.91 -10.75
C THR A 272 -23.10 -2.49 -9.28
N LEU A 273 -21.99 -2.10 -8.67
CA LEU A 273 -21.87 -1.76 -7.25
C LEU A 273 -21.69 -0.25 -7.07
N PRO A 274 -22.75 0.51 -6.79
CA PRO A 274 -22.68 1.98 -6.76
C PRO A 274 -21.79 2.55 -5.63
N GLN A 275 -21.29 1.71 -4.75
CA GLN A 275 -20.35 2.09 -3.71
C GLN A 275 -18.88 1.99 -4.16
N VAL A 276 -18.61 1.30 -5.27
CA VAL A 276 -17.25 1.21 -5.85
C VAL A 276 -16.96 2.51 -6.59
N ALA A 277 -15.93 3.21 -6.15
CA ALA A 277 -15.48 4.47 -6.75
C ALA A 277 -14.46 4.24 -7.89
N GLY A 278 -13.87 3.05 -7.96
CA GLY A 278 -12.91 2.67 -8.97
C GLY A 278 -12.07 1.46 -8.55
N GLU A 279 -11.01 1.20 -9.27
CA GLU A 279 -10.09 0.09 -9.07
C GLU A 279 -8.65 0.56 -8.83
N ALA A 280 -7.90 -0.27 -8.10
CA ALA A 280 -6.47 -0.12 -7.91
C ALA A 280 -5.74 -1.33 -8.50
N HIS A 281 -5.02 -1.09 -9.58
CA HIS A 281 -4.41 -2.14 -10.39
C HIS A 281 -3.03 -2.55 -9.87
N PHE A 282 -2.88 -3.77 -9.42
CA PHE A 282 -1.60 -4.28 -8.97
C PHE A 282 -1.01 -5.23 -10.02
N ARG A 283 -0.05 -4.77 -10.81
CA ARG A 283 0.62 -3.46 -10.75
C ARG A 283 0.94 -2.94 -12.16
N TYR A 284 1.21 -1.64 -12.28
CA TYR A 284 1.49 -0.94 -13.54
C TYR A 284 2.42 -1.68 -14.51
N ARG A 285 3.57 -2.18 -14.05
CA ARG A 285 4.52 -2.90 -14.93
C ARG A 285 3.86 -4.05 -15.68
N LEU A 286 3.10 -4.89 -14.97
CA LEU A 286 2.48 -6.08 -15.55
C LEU A 286 1.30 -5.72 -16.45
N MET A 287 0.60 -4.65 -16.13
CA MET A 287 -0.41 -4.06 -16.99
C MET A 287 0.23 -3.53 -18.28
N ALA A 288 1.31 -2.75 -18.18
CA ALA A 288 1.99 -2.15 -19.32
C ALA A 288 2.65 -3.19 -20.26
N GLU A 289 3.05 -4.35 -19.73
CA GLU A 289 3.60 -5.47 -20.48
C GLU A 289 2.52 -6.37 -21.14
N ASN A 290 1.23 -6.14 -20.86
CA ASN A 290 0.11 -6.92 -21.37
C ASN A 290 -0.81 -6.08 -22.28
N PRO A 291 -0.64 -6.13 -23.62
CA PRO A 291 -1.44 -5.33 -24.55
C PRO A 291 -2.94 -5.63 -24.51
N GLU A 292 -3.34 -6.87 -24.20
CA GLU A 292 -4.78 -7.24 -24.10
C GLU A 292 -5.40 -6.59 -22.87
N LEU A 293 -4.66 -6.54 -21.76
CA LEU A 293 -5.11 -5.89 -20.54
C LEU A 293 -5.19 -4.37 -20.70
N LEU A 294 -4.21 -3.76 -21.39
CA LEU A 294 -4.26 -2.32 -21.73
C LEU A 294 -5.47 -1.99 -22.60
N ALA A 295 -5.75 -2.81 -23.61
CA ALA A 295 -6.92 -2.62 -24.48
C ALA A 295 -8.23 -2.73 -23.69
N LEU A 296 -8.32 -3.71 -22.77
CA LEU A 296 -9.48 -3.86 -21.89
C LEU A 296 -9.71 -2.61 -21.03
N TYR A 297 -8.64 -2.05 -20.43
CA TYR A 297 -8.76 -0.85 -19.61
C TYR A 297 -9.07 0.40 -20.42
N ALA A 298 -8.52 0.52 -21.63
CA ALA A 298 -8.88 1.59 -22.55
C ALA A 298 -10.37 1.56 -22.93
N GLU A 299 -10.94 0.36 -23.06
CA GLU A 299 -12.38 0.20 -23.30
C GLU A 299 -13.21 0.48 -22.03
N ALA A 300 -12.80 -0.07 -20.88
CA ALA A 300 -13.56 0.01 -19.63
C ALA A 300 -13.59 1.44 -19.05
N TYR A 301 -12.48 2.16 -19.12
CA TYR A 301 -12.39 3.52 -18.58
C TYR A 301 -12.54 4.60 -19.64
N GLY A 302 -12.86 4.20 -20.88
CA GLY A 302 -12.81 4.97 -22.09
C GLY A 302 -13.27 6.42 -22.00
N GLU A 303 -12.29 7.32 -22.06
CA GLU A 303 -12.38 8.50 -22.88
C GLU A 303 -11.33 8.36 -23.98
N GLU A 304 -11.60 8.91 -25.17
CA GLU A 304 -10.58 9.05 -26.21
C GLU A 304 -9.32 9.61 -25.55
N SER A 305 -8.29 8.77 -25.44
CA SER A 305 -6.99 9.21 -24.96
C SER A 305 -6.59 10.41 -25.82
N GLN A 306 -6.65 11.61 -25.27
CA GLN A 306 -5.83 12.66 -25.84
C GLN A 306 -4.45 12.07 -25.90
N GLU A 307 -3.86 11.98 -27.11
CA GLU A 307 -2.48 11.56 -27.26
C GLU A 307 -1.69 12.26 -26.14
N PRO A 308 -0.94 11.52 -25.32
CA PRO A 308 -0.19 12.15 -24.25
C PRO A 308 0.60 13.28 -24.90
N ALA A 309 0.42 14.49 -24.40
CA ALA A 309 1.21 15.63 -24.85
C ALA A 309 2.65 15.15 -24.90
N GLU A 310 3.34 15.34 -26.06
CA GLU A 310 4.69 14.82 -26.26
C GLU A 310 5.46 14.99 -24.95
N PRO A 311 6.08 13.93 -24.45
CA PRO A 311 6.71 13.98 -23.14
C PRO A 311 7.64 15.20 -23.13
N ALA A 312 7.37 16.13 -22.22
CA ALA A 312 8.21 17.31 -22.08
C ALA A 312 9.64 16.79 -21.87
N TYR A 313 10.47 16.88 -22.90
CA TYR A 313 11.85 16.43 -22.81
C TYR A 313 12.50 17.17 -21.66
N LEU A 314 13.11 16.42 -20.74
CA LEU A 314 13.97 17.00 -19.71
C LEU A 314 14.88 18.03 -20.38
N ASN A 315 14.79 19.28 -19.95
CA ASN A 315 15.68 20.32 -20.43
C ASN A 315 17.10 20.01 -19.96
N THR A 316 17.83 19.25 -20.76
CA THR A 316 19.21 18.83 -20.46
C THR A 316 20.21 19.99 -20.38
N ARG A 317 19.76 21.23 -20.62
CA ARG A 317 20.57 22.44 -20.44
C ARG A 317 20.55 22.97 -19.01
N GLU A 318 19.55 22.59 -18.23
CA GLU A 318 19.38 23.05 -16.83
C GLU A 318 19.64 21.94 -15.79
N HIS A 319 19.72 20.68 -16.22
CA HIS A 319 19.93 19.54 -15.34
C HIS A 319 21.02 18.62 -15.90
N ASP A 320 22.07 18.36 -15.11
CA ASP A 320 22.97 17.27 -15.40
C ASP A 320 22.20 15.95 -15.43
N ALA A 321 22.49 15.08 -16.40
CA ALA A 321 21.83 13.79 -16.54
C ALA A 321 22.09 12.91 -15.31
N TYR A 322 21.13 12.86 -14.40
CA TYR A 322 21.21 12.07 -13.15
C TYR A 322 20.73 10.62 -13.32
N ILE A 323 20.22 10.27 -14.48
CA ILE A 323 19.99 8.88 -14.89
C ILE A 323 20.98 8.60 -16.00
N GLN A 324 22.08 7.95 -15.67
CA GLN A 324 23.00 7.43 -16.68
C GLN A 324 22.49 6.04 -17.08
N GLY A 325 21.88 5.97 -18.27
CA GLY A 325 21.62 4.69 -18.91
C GLY A 325 22.93 3.97 -19.22
N ASN A 326 22.90 2.67 -19.53
CA ASN A 326 24.04 1.95 -20.08
C ASN A 326 24.55 2.72 -21.31
N ASP A 327 25.84 2.96 -21.40
CA ASP A 327 26.52 3.70 -22.45
C ASP A 327 26.21 5.21 -22.54
N GLY A 328 25.80 5.85 -21.41
CA GLY A 328 25.56 7.31 -21.38
C GLY A 328 24.33 7.75 -22.16
N ARG A 329 23.42 6.83 -22.51
CA ARG A 329 22.15 7.14 -23.17
C ARG A 329 20.99 6.81 -22.25
N PHE A 330 20.17 7.81 -21.99
CA PHE A 330 18.84 7.60 -21.38
C PHE A 330 17.94 6.91 -22.43
N ARG A 331 17.49 5.71 -22.13
CA ARG A 331 16.51 4.99 -22.95
C ARG A 331 15.16 4.99 -22.21
N PRO A 332 14.27 5.94 -22.51
CA PRO A 332 12.98 6.01 -21.84
C PRO A 332 12.07 4.81 -22.13
N GLU A 333 12.44 4.04 -23.17
CA GLU A 333 11.74 2.84 -23.62
C GLU A 333 12.19 1.57 -22.88
N ASP A 334 13.31 1.61 -22.16
CA ASP A 334 13.75 0.48 -21.34
C ASP A 334 12.80 0.36 -20.13
N SER A 335 11.93 -0.63 -20.20
CA SER A 335 10.87 -0.91 -19.21
C SER A 335 11.34 -1.00 -17.75
N LEU A 336 12.64 -1.22 -17.53
CA LEU A 336 13.26 -1.27 -16.20
C LEU A 336 13.24 0.07 -15.46
N SER A 337 13.43 1.19 -16.12
CA SER A 337 13.64 2.48 -15.45
C SER A 337 12.36 3.05 -14.84
N ARG A 338 11.21 2.88 -15.49
CA ARG A 338 9.92 3.45 -15.01
C ARG A 338 9.23 2.56 -13.98
N ALA A 339 9.24 1.25 -14.16
CA ALA A 339 8.58 0.32 -13.25
C ALA A 339 9.36 0.11 -11.94
N GLU A 340 10.69 0.11 -11.99
CA GLU A 340 11.51 0.06 -10.78
C GLU A 340 11.39 1.33 -9.96
N ALA A 341 11.25 2.49 -10.57
CA ALA A 341 11.04 3.75 -9.85
C ALA A 341 9.69 3.77 -9.14
N VAL A 342 8.59 3.31 -9.76
CA VAL A 342 7.29 3.14 -9.09
C VAL A 342 7.39 2.10 -7.96
N ALA A 343 8.08 0.98 -8.19
CA ALA A 343 8.31 -0.02 -7.15
C ALA A 343 9.25 0.47 -6.03
N MET A 344 10.16 1.41 -6.31
CA MET A 344 11.05 2.02 -5.31
C MET A 344 10.32 3.06 -4.45
N LEU A 345 9.42 3.85 -5.01
CA LEU A 345 8.56 4.77 -4.26
C LEU A 345 7.53 4.02 -3.41
N ALA A 346 7.02 2.91 -3.93
CA ALA A 346 6.16 2.00 -3.20
C ALA A 346 6.85 1.30 -2.01
N ARG A 347 8.13 1.52 -1.78
CA ARG A 347 8.92 0.88 -0.72
C ARG A 347 9.66 1.88 0.16
N LEU A 348 9.07 3.05 0.38
CA LEU A 348 9.53 3.90 1.48
C LEU A 348 9.17 3.17 2.78
N THR A 349 10.10 2.35 3.27
CA THR A 349 10.05 1.87 4.65
C THR A 349 10.40 3.03 5.56
N VAL A 350 9.48 3.39 6.42
CA VAL A 350 9.72 4.34 7.50
C VAL A 350 10.70 3.74 8.50
#